data_3914072c8d83e412d33f23515949bed8
#
_entry.id   3914072c8d83e412d33f23515949bed8
#
_cell.length_a   1.000
_cell.length_b   1.000
_cell.length_c   1.000
_cell.angle_alpha   90.00
_cell.angle_beta   90.00
_cell.angle_gamma   90.00
#
_symmetry.space_group_name_H-M   'P 1'
#
loop_
_entity.id
_entity.type
_entity.pdbx_description
1 polymer ?
#
loop_
_entity_poly.entity_id
_entity_poly.type
_entity_poly.pdbx_seq_one_letter_code
_entity_poly.pdbx_strand_id
1 'polypeptide(L)'
;GLDPASVLVLAGRMVFTDGRDLPGVAGVELFNKAAKLTAGLGLPEPMLRLFRPWAVAMLLSVPPQDPSNVLDLVLARLAAEQGKPVHELESMEEQISVFEGMSQENQVALLRQAVDEYERMPRLIGRVVDAYLARDLAGLWRISQESVGTGEDERRLNEVLTRRLLNERNVRMAERAEPRLREGGAFIAVGALHLYGSSSV
;
A
#
# COMPACT_ATOMS: atom_id res chain seq x y z
N GLY A 1 -2.00 16.97 -8.67
CA GLY A 1 -3.02 16.23 -7.92
C GLY A 1 -3.83 15.36 -8.86
N LEU A 2 -4.43 14.30 -8.35
CA LEU A 2 -5.32 13.45 -9.15
C LEU A 2 -6.51 14.27 -9.62
N ASP A 3 -6.84 14.20 -10.90
CA ASP A 3 -8.05 14.82 -11.40
C ASP A 3 -9.30 14.04 -10.91
N PRO A 4 -10.48 14.69 -10.83
CA PRO A 4 -11.69 14.06 -10.30
C PRO A 4 -12.12 12.79 -11.05
N ALA A 5 -11.86 12.69 -12.36
CA ALA A 5 -12.21 11.51 -13.13
C ALA A 5 -11.32 10.32 -12.75
N SER A 6 -10.03 10.54 -12.58
CA SER A 6 -9.09 9.52 -12.08
C SER A 6 -9.48 9.03 -10.69
N VAL A 7 -9.92 9.92 -9.78
CA VAL A 7 -10.39 9.53 -8.43
C VAL A 7 -11.62 8.63 -8.52
N LEU A 8 -12.59 8.94 -9.40
CA LEU A 8 -13.79 8.11 -9.58
C LEU A 8 -13.46 6.73 -10.16
N VAL A 9 -12.56 6.66 -11.14
CA VAL A 9 -12.11 5.38 -11.71
C VAL A 9 -11.45 4.54 -10.63
N LEU A 10 -10.59 5.14 -9.82
CA LEU A 10 -9.94 4.48 -8.70
C LEU A 10 -10.94 3.94 -7.67
N ALA A 11 -11.90 4.77 -7.25
CA ALA A 11 -12.94 4.38 -6.31
C ALA A 11 -13.77 3.20 -6.85
N GLY A 12 -14.07 3.21 -8.16
CA GLY A 12 -14.78 2.10 -8.81
C GLY A 12 -14.01 0.78 -8.77
N ARG A 13 -12.68 0.80 -8.77
CA ARG A 13 -11.85 -0.41 -8.68
C ARG A 13 -11.80 -1.00 -7.26
N MET A 14 -12.07 -0.19 -6.24
CA MET A 14 -12.06 -0.62 -4.83
C MET A 14 -13.33 -1.37 -4.43
N VAL A 15 -14.38 -1.32 -5.25
CA VAL A 15 -15.69 -1.89 -4.95
C VAL A 15 -16.06 -3.03 -5.89
N PHE A 16 -16.96 -3.91 -5.45
CA PHE A 16 -17.61 -4.88 -6.31
C PHE A 16 -18.67 -4.21 -7.16
N THR A 17 -18.69 -4.53 -8.45
CA THR A 17 -19.68 -4.03 -9.43
C THR A 17 -20.44 -5.19 -10.10
N ASP A 18 -20.18 -6.42 -9.67
CA ASP A 18 -20.68 -7.66 -10.27
C ASP A 18 -21.69 -8.41 -9.38
N GLY A 19 -22.25 -7.73 -8.38
CA GLY A 19 -23.25 -8.29 -7.47
C GLY A 19 -22.66 -9.07 -6.28
N ARG A 20 -21.33 -9.23 -6.21
CA ARG A 20 -20.67 -9.75 -5.00
C ARG A 20 -20.67 -8.71 -3.91
N ASP A 21 -20.51 -9.16 -2.66
CA ASP A 21 -20.30 -8.29 -1.51
C ASP A 21 -19.22 -8.84 -0.59
N LEU A 22 -18.70 -7.99 0.27
CA LEU A 22 -17.59 -8.35 1.16
C LEU A 22 -17.94 -9.51 2.10
N PRO A 23 -19.10 -9.56 2.79
CA PRO A 23 -19.44 -10.69 3.64
C PRO A 23 -19.61 -12.02 2.88
N GLY A 24 -20.08 -11.98 1.62
CA GLY A 24 -20.17 -13.17 0.76
C GLY A 24 -18.79 -13.71 0.37
N VAL A 25 -17.82 -12.82 0.19
CA VAL A 25 -16.44 -13.18 -0.22
C VAL A 25 -15.54 -13.52 0.97
N ALA A 26 -15.59 -12.72 2.04
CA ALA A 26 -14.68 -12.83 3.18
C ALA A 26 -15.25 -13.64 4.36
N GLY A 27 -16.54 -13.93 4.35
CA GLY A 27 -17.29 -14.52 5.45
C GLY A 27 -17.77 -13.46 6.45
N VAL A 28 -18.93 -13.75 7.06
CA VAL A 28 -19.64 -12.81 7.95
C VAL A 28 -18.81 -12.45 9.18
N GLU A 29 -18.04 -13.40 9.73
CA GLU A 29 -17.22 -13.15 10.92
C GLU A 29 -16.14 -12.09 10.67
N LEU A 30 -15.35 -12.27 9.59
CA LEU A 30 -14.30 -11.32 9.22
C LEU A 30 -14.88 -9.95 8.83
N PHE A 31 -16.01 -9.97 8.10
CA PHE A 31 -16.74 -8.76 7.78
C PHE A 31 -17.15 -7.98 9.04
N ASN A 32 -17.74 -8.65 10.04
CA ASN A 32 -18.18 -8.01 11.29
C ASN A 32 -17.01 -7.41 12.09
N LYS A 33 -15.86 -8.09 12.11
CA LYS A 33 -14.63 -7.55 12.70
C LYS A 33 -14.17 -6.28 11.98
N ALA A 34 -14.09 -6.34 10.65
CA ALA A 34 -13.71 -5.19 9.83
C ALA A 34 -14.69 -4.01 10.00
N ALA A 35 -16.00 -4.27 10.06
CA ALA A 35 -17.02 -3.25 10.23
C ALA A 35 -16.87 -2.47 11.55
N LYS A 36 -16.53 -3.15 12.63
CA LYS A 36 -16.27 -2.50 13.93
C LYS A 36 -15.08 -1.54 13.84
N LEU A 37 -14.01 -1.93 13.16
CA LEU A 37 -12.81 -1.12 13.02
C LEU A 37 -13.04 0.07 12.08
N THR A 38 -13.68 -0.16 10.93
CA THR A 38 -13.93 0.87 9.92
C THR A 38 -14.99 1.89 10.35
N ALA A 39 -15.90 1.55 11.27
CA ALA A 39 -16.84 2.49 11.85
C ALA A 39 -16.11 3.67 12.54
N GLY A 40 -15.00 3.40 13.24
CA GLY A 40 -14.13 4.42 13.83
C GLY A 40 -13.44 5.32 12.81
N LEU A 41 -13.34 4.88 11.55
CA LEU A 41 -12.78 5.64 10.42
C LEU A 41 -13.85 6.38 9.59
N GLY A 42 -15.11 6.33 10.01
CA GLY A 42 -16.20 7.01 9.32
C GLY A 42 -16.76 6.25 8.10
N LEU A 43 -16.42 4.98 7.92
CA LEU A 43 -16.96 4.15 6.84
C LEU A 43 -18.14 3.32 7.37
N PRO A 44 -19.40 3.64 6.99
CA PRO A 44 -20.57 2.91 7.46
C PRO A 44 -20.66 1.51 6.81
N GLU A 45 -21.24 0.57 7.56
CA GLU A 45 -21.38 -0.83 7.16
C GLU A 45 -21.99 -1.05 5.76
N PRO A 46 -23.07 -0.34 5.33
CA PRO A 46 -23.62 -0.50 4.00
C PRO A 46 -22.64 -0.18 2.87
N MET A 47 -21.76 0.80 3.09
CA MET A 47 -20.69 1.12 2.14
C MET A 47 -19.58 0.06 2.20
N LEU A 48 -19.17 -0.36 3.40
CA LEU A 48 -18.14 -1.39 3.57
C LEU A 48 -18.48 -2.68 2.83
N ARG A 49 -19.77 -3.07 2.77
CA ARG A 49 -20.23 -4.25 2.04
C ARG A 49 -19.83 -4.27 0.57
N LEU A 50 -19.73 -3.10 -0.04
CA LEU A 50 -19.38 -2.98 -1.46
C LEU A 50 -17.87 -3.10 -1.72
N PHE A 51 -17.05 -2.93 -0.69
CA PHE A 51 -15.60 -2.89 -0.86
C PHE A 51 -15.01 -4.29 -1.11
N ARG A 52 -13.98 -4.32 -1.95
CA ARG A 52 -13.14 -5.52 -2.14
C ARG A 52 -12.26 -5.74 -0.91
N PRO A 53 -11.90 -7.00 -0.56
CA PRO A 53 -11.10 -7.29 0.64
C PRO A 53 -9.77 -6.52 0.70
N TRP A 54 -9.05 -6.41 -0.42
CA TRP A 54 -7.78 -5.68 -0.47
C TRP A 54 -7.94 -4.19 -0.15
N ALA A 55 -9.04 -3.58 -0.60
CA ALA A 55 -9.28 -2.15 -0.38
C ALA A 55 -9.56 -1.85 1.11
N VAL A 56 -10.29 -2.73 1.78
CA VAL A 56 -10.50 -2.62 3.24
C VAL A 56 -9.20 -2.89 4.00
N ALA A 57 -8.40 -3.88 3.56
CA ALA A 57 -7.09 -4.15 4.16
C ALA A 57 -6.18 -2.91 4.09
N MET A 58 -6.12 -2.24 2.93
CA MET A 58 -5.35 -1.00 2.76
C MET A 58 -5.85 0.12 3.68
N LEU A 59 -7.18 0.29 3.79
CA LEU A 59 -7.77 1.29 4.68
C LEU A 59 -7.38 1.06 6.16
N LEU A 60 -7.36 -0.20 6.60
CA LEU A 60 -7.00 -0.57 7.98
C LEU A 60 -5.47 -0.52 8.23
N SER A 61 -4.65 -0.63 7.18
CA SER A 61 -3.19 -0.66 7.30
C SER A 61 -2.53 0.72 7.28
N VAL A 62 -3.28 1.77 6.96
CA VAL A 62 -2.75 3.14 6.91
C VAL A 62 -3.37 3.95 8.04
N PRO A 63 -2.55 4.51 8.95
CA PRO A 63 -3.08 5.39 9.99
C PRO A 63 -3.70 6.64 9.35
N PRO A 64 -4.66 7.29 10.03
CA PRO A 64 -5.15 8.59 9.61
C PRO A 64 -3.98 9.57 9.47
N GLN A 65 -3.81 10.13 8.29
CA GLN A 65 -2.73 11.06 7.97
C GLN A 65 -3.28 12.39 7.50
N ASP A 66 -2.58 13.46 7.84
CA ASP A 66 -2.78 14.75 7.18
C ASP A 66 -2.13 14.70 5.78
N PRO A 67 -2.92 14.74 4.71
CA PRO A 67 -2.38 14.65 3.35
C PRO A 67 -1.44 15.81 3.00
N SER A 68 -1.49 16.93 3.72
CA SER A 68 -0.57 18.07 3.49
C SER A 68 0.89 17.76 3.83
N ASN A 69 1.13 16.73 4.64
CA ASN A 69 2.46 16.34 5.14
C ASN A 69 3.02 15.06 4.50
N VAL A 70 2.37 14.52 3.48
CA VAL A 70 2.91 13.38 2.73
C VAL A 70 4.15 13.82 1.96
N LEU A 71 5.31 13.21 2.24
CA LEU A 71 6.60 13.62 1.71
C LEU A 71 6.63 13.69 0.18
N ASP A 72 6.05 12.71 -0.51
CA ASP A 72 6.01 12.67 -1.96
C ASP A 72 5.24 13.87 -2.55
N LEU A 73 4.13 14.28 -1.92
CA LEU A 73 3.37 15.45 -2.32
C LEU A 73 4.13 16.75 -2.03
N VAL A 74 4.87 16.81 -0.94
CA VAL A 74 5.75 17.96 -0.61
C VAL A 74 6.85 18.09 -1.65
N LEU A 75 7.52 17.00 -1.99
CA LEU A 75 8.58 16.98 -3.01
C LEU A 75 8.05 17.37 -4.39
N ALA A 76 6.90 16.83 -4.81
CA ALA A 76 6.28 17.19 -6.09
C ALA A 76 5.91 18.69 -6.15
N ARG A 77 5.38 19.25 -5.06
CA ARG A 77 5.08 20.69 -4.96
C ARG A 77 6.35 21.53 -5.06
N LEU A 78 7.41 21.19 -4.31
CA LEU A 78 8.68 21.90 -4.36
C LEU A 78 9.31 21.87 -5.77
N ALA A 79 9.22 20.75 -6.48
CA ALA A 79 9.69 20.64 -7.85
C ALA A 79 8.89 21.56 -8.77
N ALA A 80 7.55 21.59 -8.66
CA ALA A 80 6.69 22.46 -9.44
C ALA A 80 6.97 23.96 -9.17
N GLU A 81 7.16 24.37 -7.91
CA GLU A 81 7.51 25.72 -7.51
C GLU A 81 8.85 26.18 -8.10
N GLN A 82 9.79 25.23 -8.30
CA GLN A 82 11.09 25.48 -8.91
C GLN A 82 11.11 25.31 -10.44
N GLY A 83 9.96 25.07 -11.08
CA GLY A 83 9.85 24.82 -12.50
C GLY A 83 10.55 23.54 -12.97
N LYS A 84 10.80 22.59 -12.08
CA LYS A 84 11.45 21.31 -12.41
C LYS A 84 10.42 20.31 -12.92
N PRO A 85 10.73 19.55 -13.98
CA PRO A 85 9.84 18.50 -14.47
C PRO A 85 9.76 17.36 -13.45
N VAL A 86 8.54 16.85 -13.24
CA VAL A 86 8.28 15.67 -12.41
C VAL A 86 7.88 14.51 -13.31
N HIS A 87 8.54 13.38 -13.13
CA HIS A 87 8.27 12.14 -13.86
C HIS A 87 7.84 11.05 -12.90
N GLU A 88 6.75 10.39 -13.20
CA GLU A 88 6.26 9.27 -12.41
C GLU A 88 7.05 8.00 -12.74
N LEU A 89 7.49 7.27 -11.72
CA LEU A 89 8.10 5.95 -11.86
C LEU A 89 7.04 4.86 -11.96
N GLU A 90 5.84 5.12 -11.45
CA GLU A 90 4.68 4.23 -11.56
C GLU A 90 3.40 5.06 -11.67
N SER A 91 2.44 4.57 -12.45
CA SER A 91 1.09 5.14 -12.44
C SER A 91 0.29 4.65 -11.23
N MET A 92 -0.78 5.36 -10.89
CA MET A 92 -1.70 4.95 -9.84
C MET A 92 -2.39 3.61 -10.16
N GLU A 93 -2.72 3.39 -11.44
CA GLU A 93 -3.30 2.12 -11.92
C GLU A 93 -2.34 0.96 -11.68
N GLU A 94 -1.04 1.14 -11.91
CA GLU A 94 -0.03 0.11 -11.66
C GLU A 94 0.06 -0.22 -10.17
N GLN A 95 0.03 0.80 -9.29
CA GLN A 95 0.05 0.59 -7.84
C GLN A 95 -1.17 -0.20 -7.35
N ILE A 96 -2.37 0.13 -7.86
CA ILE A 96 -3.60 -0.58 -7.49
C ILE A 96 -3.62 -1.99 -8.06
N SER A 97 -3.13 -2.21 -9.28
CA SER A 97 -3.07 -3.51 -9.91
C SER A 97 -2.29 -4.56 -9.11
N VAL A 98 -1.37 -4.12 -8.26
CA VAL A 98 -0.62 -4.99 -7.34
C VAL A 98 -1.59 -5.78 -6.45
N PHE A 99 -2.60 -5.11 -5.91
CA PHE A 99 -3.60 -5.69 -5.00
C PHE A 99 -4.75 -6.36 -5.77
N GLU A 100 -5.27 -5.69 -6.80
CA GLU A 100 -6.35 -6.24 -7.64
C GLU A 100 -5.98 -7.56 -8.31
N GLY A 101 -4.74 -7.68 -8.78
CA GLY A 101 -4.25 -8.87 -9.44
C GLY A 101 -3.95 -10.04 -8.49
N MET A 102 -4.19 -9.90 -7.18
CA MET A 102 -4.10 -11.02 -6.23
C MET A 102 -5.33 -11.93 -6.35
N SER A 103 -5.15 -13.24 -6.08
CA SER A 103 -6.29 -14.14 -5.97
C SER A 103 -7.24 -13.68 -4.86
N GLN A 104 -8.51 -14.05 -4.95
CA GLN A 104 -9.51 -13.69 -3.93
C GLN A 104 -9.10 -14.21 -2.55
N GLU A 105 -8.53 -15.42 -2.47
CA GLU A 105 -8.03 -15.99 -1.21
C GLU A 105 -6.93 -15.12 -0.60
N ASN A 106 -5.96 -14.66 -1.41
CA ASN A 106 -4.89 -13.80 -0.93
C ASN A 106 -5.40 -12.43 -0.50
N GLN A 107 -6.41 -11.87 -1.19
CA GLN A 107 -7.05 -10.61 -0.77
C GLN A 107 -7.78 -10.76 0.57
N VAL A 108 -8.47 -11.88 0.79
CA VAL A 108 -9.14 -12.19 2.07
C VAL A 108 -8.11 -12.42 3.18
N ALA A 109 -7.02 -13.12 2.89
CA ALA A 109 -5.94 -13.34 3.84
C ALA A 109 -5.28 -12.01 4.24
N LEU A 110 -5.05 -11.09 3.29
CA LEU A 110 -4.55 -9.74 3.56
C LEU A 110 -5.52 -8.94 4.45
N LEU A 111 -6.83 -9.02 4.20
CA LEU A 111 -7.83 -8.39 5.07
C LEU A 111 -7.82 -8.96 6.48
N ARG A 112 -7.72 -10.29 6.62
CA ARG A 112 -7.63 -10.95 7.92
C ARG A 112 -6.41 -10.45 8.69
N GLN A 113 -5.26 -10.44 8.06
CA GLN A 113 -4.03 -9.93 8.67
C GLN A 113 -4.18 -8.47 9.12
N ALA A 114 -4.75 -7.59 8.28
CA ALA A 114 -4.97 -6.19 8.63
C ALA A 114 -5.92 -6.02 9.83
N VAL A 115 -6.96 -6.84 9.92
CA VAL A 115 -7.90 -6.85 11.07
C VAL A 115 -7.21 -7.33 12.35
N ASP A 116 -6.45 -8.43 12.27
CA ASP A 116 -5.80 -9.04 13.44
C ASP A 116 -4.64 -8.17 13.99
N GLU A 117 -3.97 -7.41 13.11
CA GLU A 117 -2.85 -6.53 13.48
C GLU A 117 -3.29 -5.10 13.84
N TYR A 118 -4.56 -4.74 13.65
CA TYR A 118 -5.03 -3.35 13.75
C TYR A 118 -4.68 -2.69 15.09
N GLU A 119 -4.87 -3.39 16.21
CA GLU A 119 -4.57 -2.84 17.53
C GLU A 119 -3.06 -2.68 17.81
N ARG A 120 -2.23 -3.44 17.08
CA ARG A 120 -0.77 -3.37 17.18
C ARG A 120 -0.18 -2.28 16.28
N MET A 121 -0.95 -1.81 15.30
CA MET A 121 -0.50 -0.86 14.27
C MET A 121 0.16 0.40 14.84
N PRO A 122 -0.36 1.10 15.87
CA PRO A 122 0.29 2.30 16.39
C PRO A 122 1.72 2.03 16.92
N ARG A 123 1.93 0.88 17.57
CA ARG A 123 3.27 0.47 18.05
C ARG A 123 4.19 0.10 16.91
N LEU A 124 3.67 -0.59 15.90
CA LEU A 124 4.42 -0.96 14.71
C LEU A 124 4.91 0.28 13.96
N ILE A 125 4.03 1.26 13.77
CA ILE A 125 4.38 2.53 13.12
C ILE A 125 5.44 3.29 13.89
N GLY A 126 5.34 3.36 15.23
CA GLY A 126 6.39 3.98 16.05
C GLY A 126 7.76 3.37 15.78
N ARG A 127 7.87 2.04 15.76
CA ARG A 127 9.11 1.32 15.42
C ARG A 127 9.60 1.58 13.99
N VAL A 128 8.67 1.65 13.04
CA VAL A 128 9.00 1.98 11.64
C VAL A 128 9.57 3.39 11.56
N VAL A 129 8.95 4.35 12.24
CA VAL A 129 9.44 5.74 12.29
C VAL A 129 10.84 5.82 12.92
N ASP A 130 11.04 5.15 14.05
CA ASP A 130 12.35 5.11 14.73
C ASP A 130 13.45 4.54 13.83
N ALA A 131 13.19 3.41 13.16
CA ALA A 131 14.12 2.80 12.22
C ALA A 131 14.38 3.69 11.01
N TYR A 132 13.33 4.36 10.48
CA TYR A 132 13.46 5.30 9.37
C TYR A 132 14.33 6.50 9.74
N LEU A 133 14.11 7.12 10.88
CA LEU A 133 14.91 8.24 11.37
C LEU A 133 16.36 7.84 11.67
N ALA A 134 16.57 6.61 12.12
CA ALA A 134 17.89 6.03 12.31
C ALA A 134 18.57 5.62 10.99
N ARG A 135 17.88 5.70 9.83
CA ARG A 135 18.35 5.23 8.52
C ARG A 135 18.68 3.74 8.50
N ASP A 136 18.00 2.95 9.35
CA ASP A 136 18.18 1.50 9.45
C ASP A 136 17.25 0.77 8.48
N LEU A 137 17.68 0.66 7.21
CA LEU A 137 16.91 -0.08 6.19
C LEU A 137 16.76 -1.57 6.55
N ALA A 138 17.77 -2.18 7.15
CA ALA A 138 17.70 -3.56 7.60
C ALA A 138 16.71 -3.73 8.75
N GLY A 139 16.62 -2.74 9.64
CA GLY A 139 15.62 -2.66 10.69
C GLY A 139 14.21 -2.55 10.12
N LEU A 140 13.99 -1.67 9.14
CA LEU A 140 12.71 -1.56 8.44
C LEU A 140 12.28 -2.89 7.81
N TRP A 141 13.21 -3.58 7.15
CA TRP A 141 12.96 -4.90 6.58
C TRP A 141 12.60 -5.92 7.67
N ARG A 142 13.36 -6.00 8.76
CA ARG A 142 13.05 -6.91 9.88
C ARG A 142 11.67 -6.65 10.45
N ILE A 143 11.31 -5.38 10.67
CA ILE A 143 9.98 -5.00 11.17
C ILE A 143 8.89 -5.46 10.21
N SER A 144 9.07 -5.30 8.90
CA SER A 144 8.09 -5.77 7.90
C SER A 144 7.90 -7.30 7.92
N GLN A 145 8.93 -8.06 8.27
CA GLN A 145 8.87 -9.51 8.36
C GLN A 145 8.27 -10.02 9.69
N GLU A 146 8.28 -9.23 10.74
CA GLU A 146 7.72 -9.63 12.04
C GLU A 146 6.19 -9.77 12.03
N SER A 147 5.51 -9.06 11.13
CA SER A 147 4.06 -9.18 10.91
C SER A 147 3.67 -10.43 10.11
N VAL A 148 4.66 -11.18 9.63
CA VAL A 148 4.42 -12.45 8.95
C VAL A 148 4.16 -13.51 10.00
N GLY A 149 2.97 -14.08 9.99
CA GLY A 149 2.64 -15.21 10.84
C GLY A 149 3.52 -16.45 10.52
N THR A 150 3.53 -17.41 11.41
CA THR A 150 4.38 -18.61 11.31
C THR A 150 3.75 -19.71 10.47
N GLY A 151 2.48 -19.58 10.09
CA GLY A 151 1.73 -20.52 9.26
C GLY A 151 2.23 -20.57 7.81
N GLU A 152 1.93 -21.64 7.10
CA GLU A 152 2.33 -21.82 5.70
C GLU A 152 1.61 -20.82 4.78
N ASP A 153 0.31 -20.60 5.00
CA ASP A 153 -0.48 -19.64 4.22
C ASP A 153 0.00 -18.19 4.42
N GLU A 154 0.39 -17.83 5.64
CA GLU A 154 0.92 -16.51 5.97
C GLU A 154 2.28 -16.26 5.32
N ARG A 155 3.17 -17.26 5.34
CA ARG A 155 4.45 -17.18 4.60
C ARG A 155 4.23 -17.03 3.12
N ARG A 156 3.32 -17.83 2.52
CA ARG A 156 2.96 -17.76 1.11
C ARG A 156 2.38 -16.38 0.74
N LEU A 157 1.50 -15.82 1.56
CA LEU A 157 0.99 -14.46 1.36
C LEU A 157 2.13 -13.44 1.38
N ASN A 158 3.04 -13.53 2.34
CA ASN A 158 4.19 -12.63 2.44
C ASN A 158 5.11 -12.72 1.21
N GLU A 159 5.36 -13.91 0.68
CA GLU A 159 6.13 -14.09 -0.56
C GLU A 159 5.43 -13.39 -1.75
N VAL A 160 4.10 -13.55 -1.87
CA VAL A 160 3.31 -12.87 -2.90
C VAL A 160 3.40 -11.35 -2.74
N LEU A 161 3.24 -10.85 -1.52
CA LEU A 161 3.32 -9.42 -1.21
C LEU A 161 4.72 -8.86 -1.49
N THR A 162 5.77 -9.51 -1.01
CA THR A 162 7.16 -9.08 -1.24
C THR A 162 7.48 -9.02 -2.74
N ARG A 163 7.11 -10.06 -3.48
CA ARG A 163 7.33 -10.08 -4.93
C ARG A 163 6.59 -8.93 -5.63
N ARG A 164 5.30 -8.73 -5.33
CA ARG A 164 4.45 -7.74 -6.02
C ARG A 164 4.68 -6.31 -5.56
N LEU A 165 4.86 -6.10 -4.24
CA LEU A 165 5.02 -4.76 -3.66
C LEU A 165 6.43 -4.20 -3.78
N LEU A 166 7.43 -5.07 -3.90
CA LEU A 166 8.83 -4.66 -3.98
C LEU A 166 9.49 -5.11 -5.28
N ASN A 167 9.72 -6.41 -5.49
CA ASN A 167 10.61 -6.90 -6.53
C ASN A 167 10.15 -6.51 -7.95
N GLU A 168 8.90 -6.79 -8.30
CA GLU A 168 8.35 -6.46 -9.63
C GLU A 168 8.29 -4.94 -9.86
N ARG A 169 8.03 -4.18 -8.82
CA ARG A 169 8.01 -2.71 -8.89
C ARG A 169 9.40 -2.14 -9.01
N ASN A 170 10.37 -2.66 -8.26
CA ASN A 170 11.76 -2.21 -8.32
C ASN A 170 12.32 -2.31 -9.75
N VAL A 171 12.06 -3.42 -10.45
CA VAL A 171 12.50 -3.58 -11.85
C VAL A 171 11.93 -2.45 -12.73
N ARG A 172 10.61 -2.23 -12.66
CA ARG A 172 9.98 -1.16 -13.46
C ARG A 172 10.47 0.24 -13.09
N MET A 173 10.62 0.52 -11.80
CA MET A 173 11.12 1.81 -11.32
C MET A 173 12.55 2.06 -11.80
N ALA A 174 13.44 1.04 -11.72
CA ALA A 174 14.81 1.14 -12.19
C ALA A 174 14.88 1.39 -13.70
N GLU A 175 14.13 0.64 -14.50
CA GLU A 175 14.04 0.83 -15.95
C GLU A 175 13.58 2.24 -16.34
N ARG A 176 12.62 2.81 -15.60
CA ARG A 176 12.11 4.17 -15.86
C ARG A 176 13.01 5.27 -15.31
N ALA A 177 13.76 5.00 -14.26
CA ALA A 177 14.72 5.93 -13.69
C ALA A 177 16.00 6.04 -14.54
N GLU A 178 16.43 4.93 -15.17
CA GLU A 178 17.72 4.84 -15.87
C GLU A 178 17.94 5.94 -16.92
N PRO A 179 17.00 6.27 -17.83
CA PRO A 179 17.18 7.35 -18.81
C PRO A 179 17.44 8.70 -18.13
N ARG A 180 16.75 8.99 -17.04
CA ARG A 180 16.89 10.24 -16.28
C ARG A 180 18.21 10.33 -15.55
N LEU A 181 18.69 9.21 -15.02
CA LEU A 181 20.02 9.13 -14.41
C LEU A 181 21.12 9.36 -15.44
N ARG A 182 20.98 8.83 -16.66
CA ARG A 182 21.94 9.03 -17.75
C ARG A 182 21.97 10.47 -18.24
N GLU A 183 20.83 11.17 -18.25
CA GLU A 183 20.74 12.61 -18.56
C GLU A 183 21.44 13.47 -17.50
N GLY A 184 21.54 12.98 -16.26
CA GLY A 184 22.12 13.69 -15.11
C GLY A 184 21.18 14.72 -14.49
N GLY A 185 21.54 15.18 -13.28
CA GLY A 185 20.75 16.19 -12.56
C GLY A 185 19.40 15.71 -12.04
N ALA A 186 19.17 14.38 -12.00
CA ALA A 186 17.94 13.78 -11.50
C ALA A 186 17.98 13.60 -9.97
N PHE A 187 16.84 13.89 -9.33
CA PHE A 187 16.55 13.48 -7.95
C PHE A 187 15.44 12.42 -7.98
N ILE A 188 15.69 11.25 -7.43
CA ILE A 188 14.75 10.13 -7.41
C ILE A 188 14.30 9.89 -5.98
N ALA A 189 12.98 9.85 -5.75
CA ALA A 189 12.38 9.52 -4.48
C ALA A 189 11.56 8.24 -4.60
N VAL A 190 11.86 7.25 -3.77
CA VAL A 190 11.12 5.99 -3.66
C VAL A 190 10.94 5.62 -2.19
N GLY A 191 9.96 4.78 -1.88
CA GLY A 191 9.78 4.27 -0.53
C GLY A 191 11.04 3.54 -0.04
N ALA A 192 11.37 3.70 1.24
CA ALA A 192 12.65 3.24 1.82
C ALA A 192 12.93 1.74 1.56
N LEU A 193 11.92 0.87 1.60
CA LEU A 193 12.11 -0.56 1.35
C LEU A 193 12.44 -0.89 -0.10
N HIS A 194 12.18 0.00 -1.04
CA HIS A 194 12.64 -0.15 -2.43
C HIS A 194 14.16 0.01 -2.59
N LEU A 195 14.83 0.53 -1.56
CA LEU A 195 16.29 0.71 -1.51
C LEU A 195 17.02 -0.44 -0.76
N TYR A 196 16.31 -1.49 -0.34
CA TYR A 196 16.88 -2.59 0.44
C TYR A 196 16.89 -3.91 -0.33
N GLY A 197 18.01 -4.64 -0.23
CA GLY A 197 18.18 -5.96 -0.79
C GLY A 197 18.80 -5.99 -2.19
N SER A 198 18.98 -7.19 -2.73
CA SER A 198 19.62 -7.43 -4.03
C SER A 198 18.76 -7.02 -5.24
N SER A 199 17.46 -6.80 -5.03
CA SER A 199 16.51 -6.36 -6.07
C SER A 199 16.07 -4.90 -5.84
N SER A 200 16.91 -4.08 -5.15
CA SER A 200 16.63 -2.66 -4.93
C SER A 200 16.68 -1.83 -6.22
N VAL A 201 16.02 -0.67 -6.21
CA VAL A 201 16.09 0.33 -7.30
C VAL A 201 17.47 0.96 -7.40
#